data_aac4a62bb14decfb5af41364c511a35b
#
_entry.id   aac4a62bb14decfb5af41364c511a35b
#
_cell.length_a   1.000
_cell.length_b   1.000
_cell.length_c   1.000
_cell.angle_alpha   90.00
_cell.angle_beta   90.00
_cell.angle_gamma   90.00
#
_symmetry.space_group_name_H-M   'P 1'
#
loop_
_entity.id
_entity.type
_entity.pdbx_description
1 polymer ?
#
loop_
_entity_poly.entity_id
_entity_poly.type
_entity_poly.pdbx_seq_one_letter_code
_entity_poly.pdbx_strand_id
1 'polypeptide(L)'
;MKVKRRWIILMTAMTLIAFAGLVVREPSFECDWSVISAADVAWLITATIFVLMMTPGLSFFYGGMVGAKNVISTMLQSFIAMGLISVLWVVVGFSLCFGDDIGGVIGNPLTFLMFQHVGSAVYTTSAGNILGGATIPLALFALFQMKFAIITPSLITGSFAERVRFSAYMFFMMFFFFFIYCPLAHMTWHPEGLFMRWGVVDFAGGIVVHASSGIAALAGAIFLGRRKAVTRKSEPANIPFVLLGAAMLWLGWFGFNAGSSLHADGQAVKAFLNTNTASATAMMTWIFFDCLRGRKPSAMGAAVGCVVGLVAITPSAGYVTVGQSIFIAFVITLICNIAVYWRSRSSIDDALDVFPTHGTGGIFGTLLTGVFIQEGLIAGTWDGFVVFLYHLLAIVMVFVYTFVVSWLGYKLIDCLIPMRVSAFSEKVGLDFSQHDEHYGLAHIGERELAEYEEHIKEKMKMES
;
A
#
# COMPACT_ATOMS: atom_id res chain seq x y z
N MET A 1 -31.76 -17.36 4.46
CA MET A 1 -30.86 -16.30 3.91
C MET A 1 -30.34 -16.76 2.56
N LYS A 2 -30.72 -16.10 1.45
CA LYS A 2 -30.21 -16.45 0.10
C LYS A 2 -28.73 -16.08 0.02
N VAL A 3 -27.86 -17.06 -0.28
CA VAL A 3 -26.42 -16.83 -0.49
C VAL A 3 -26.23 -15.92 -1.70
N LYS A 4 -25.53 -14.79 -1.54
CA LYS A 4 -25.29 -13.87 -2.65
C LYS A 4 -24.34 -14.51 -3.67
N ARG A 5 -24.70 -14.49 -4.96
CA ARG A 5 -23.97 -15.12 -6.07
C ARG A 5 -22.46 -14.84 -6.07
N ARG A 6 -22.05 -13.62 -5.65
CA ARG A 6 -20.63 -13.24 -5.57
C ARG A 6 -19.80 -14.12 -4.64
N TRP A 7 -20.35 -14.56 -3.51
CA TRP A 7 -19.63 -15.44 -2.56
C TRP A 7 -19.47 -16.85 -3.12
N ILE A 8 -20.46 -17.31 -3.90
CA ILE A 8 -20.35 -18.59 -4.63
C ILE A 8 -19.23 -18.52 -5.65
N ILE A 9 -19.13 -17.43 -6.44
CA ILE A 9 -18.06 -17.23 -7.43
C ILE A 9 -16.69 -17.25 -6.76
N LEU A 10 -16.50 -16.49 -5.67
CA LEU A 10 -15.22 -16.44 -4.96
C LEU A 10 -14.84 -17.78 -4.36
N MET A 11 -15.81 -18.51 -3.76
CA MET A 11 -15.56 -19.85 -3.21
C MET A 11 -15.24 -20.85 -4.31
N THR A 12 -15.93 -20.79 -5.45
CA THR A 12 -15.63 -21.65 -6.61
C THR A 12 -14.22 -21.39 -7.14
N ALA A 13 -13.82 -20.11 -7.27
CA ALA A 13 -12.46 -19.76 -7.68
C ALA A 13 -11.41 -20.31 -6.70
N MET A 14 -11.62 -20.15 -5.40
CA MET A 14 -10.72 -20.74 -4.39
C MET A 14 -10.64 -22.26 -4.49
N THR A 15 -11.77 -22.94 -4.72
CA THR A 15 -11.81 -24.38 -4.90
C THR A 15 -10.99 -24.80 -6.13
N LEU A 16 -11.16 -24.11 -7.27
CA LEU A 16 -10.39 -24.39 -8.48
C LEU A 16 -8.89 -24.18 -8.26
N ILE A 17 -8.50 -23.11 -7.58
CA ILE A 17 -7.09 -22.83 -7.21
C ILE A 17 -6.53 -23.97 -6.34
N ALA A 18 -7.30 -24.40 -5.32
CA ALA A 18 -6.88 -25.47 -4.43
C ALA A 18 -6.64 -26.79 -5.17
N PHE A 19 -7.54 -27.15 -6.08
CA PHE A 19 -7.37 -28.38 -6.92
C PHE A 19 -6.24 -28.23 -7.94
N ALA A 20 -6.08 -27.03 -8.54
CA ALA A 20 -4.95 -26.76 -9.43
C ALA A 20 -3.60 -26.94 -8.72
N GLY A 21 -3.50 -26.51 -7.45
CA GLY A 21 -2.31 -26.68 -6.64
C GLY A 21 -1.84 -28.14 -6.47
N LEU A 22 -2.76 -29.11 -6.53
CA LEU A 22 -2.42 -30.53 -6.41
C LEU A 22 -1.65 -31.10 -7.60
N VAL A 23 -1.72 -30.44 -8.76
CA VAL A 23 -1.07 -30.91 -10.01
C VAL A 23 0.16 -30.08 -10.38
N VAL A 24 0.45 -29.02 -9.63
CA VAL A 24 1.64 -28.19 -9.83
C VAL A 24 2.87 -28.92 -9.26
N ARG A 25 3.93 -28.98 -10.06
CA ARG A 25 5.18 -29.57 -9.62
C ARG A 25 5.91 -28.61 -8.70
N GLU A 26 6.28 -29.08 -7.52
CA GLU A 26 7.06 -28.31 -6.56
C GLU A 26 8.48 -28.07 -7.09
N PRO A 27 9.02 -26.82 -7.01
CA PRO A 27 10.39 -26.53 -7.34
C PRO A 27 11.34 -27.07 -6.23
N SER A 28 12.63 -27.21 -6.55
CA SER A 28 13.63 -27.62 -5.55
C SER A 28 13.89 -26.51 -4.55
N PHE A 29 14.00 -26.88 -3.28
CA PHE A 29 14.42 -26.01 -2.17
C PHE A 29 15.83 -26.37 -1.64
N GLU A 30 16.62 -27.16 -2.38
CA GLU A 30 18.04 -27.37 -2.10
C GLU A 30 18.83 -26.12 -2.49
N CYS A 31 19.60 -25.56 -1.54
CA CYS A 31 20.41 -24.37 -1.76
C CYS A 31 21.83 -24.73 -2.18
N ASP A 32 22.34 -24.09 -3.21
CA ASP A 32 23.78 -24.06 -3.50
C ASP A 32 24.45 -22.95 -2.67
N TRP A 33 25.01 -23.35 -1.52
CA TRP A 33 25.64 -22.42 -0.59
C TRP A 33 26.99 -21.86 -1.09
N SER A 34 27.47 -22.27 -2.27
CA SER A 34 28.60 -21.60 -2.93
C SER A 34 28.19 -20.29 -3.59
N VAL A 35 26.88 -20.13 -3.90
CA VAL A 35 26.28 -18.93 -4.52
C VAL A 35 25.43 -18.18 -3.53
N ILE A 36 24.60 -18.90 -2.76
CA ILE A 36 23.65 -18.34 -1.81
C ILE A 36 24.35 -17.90 -0.51
N SER A 37 24.16 -16.65 -0.10
CA SER A 37 24.70 -16.10 1.14
C SER A 37 23.75 -16.35 2.31
N ALA A 38 24.20 -17.09 3.32
CA ALA A 38 23.43 -17.32 4.55
C ALA A 38 23.10 -16.02 5.30
N ALA A 39 23.98 -15.02 5.26
CA ALA A 39 23.74 -13.71 5.86
C ALA A 39 22.59 -12.95 5.16
N ASP A 40 22.60 -12.94 3.82
CA ASP A 40 21.55 -12.28 3.03
C ASP A 40 20.20 -12.97 3.20
N VAL A 41 20.21 -14.32 3.24
CA VAL A 41 18.99 -15.11 3.51
C VAL A 41 18.42 -14.80 4.89
N ALA A 42 19.24 -14.81 5.94
CA ALA A 42 18.81 -14.50 7.30
C ALA A 42 18.28 -13.07 7.41
N TRP A 43 18.97 -12.10 6.80
CA TRP A 43 18.52 -10.71 6.76
C TRP A 43 17.18 -10.58 6.04
N LEU A 44 17.03 -11.15 4.86
CA LEU A 44 15.82 -10.97 4.06
C LEU A 44 14.61 -11.71 4.65
N ILE A 45 14.80 -12.87 5.31
CA ILE A 45 13.74 -13.51 6.11
C ILE A 45 13.25 -12.56 7.20
N THR A 46 14.18 -11.97 7.96
CA THR A 46 13.88 -11.00 9.03
C THR A 46 13.16 -9.77 8.48
N ALA A 47 13.66 -9.19 7.39
CA ALA A 47 13.03 -8.06 6.71
C ALA A 47 11.61 -8.40 6.22
N THR A 48 11.40 -9.61 5.67
CA THR A 48 10.09 -10.08 5.21
C THR A 48 9.07 -10.16 6.35
N ILE A 49 9.48 -10.62 7.54
CA ILE A 49 8.64 -10.64 8.74
C ILE A 49 8.27 -9.22 9.17
N PHE A 50 9.23 -8.30 9.18
CA PHE A 50 8.97 -6.91 9.52
C PHE A 50 7.98 -6.24 8.55
N VAL A 51 8.13 -6.46 7.24
CA VAL A 51 7.18 -5.91 6.25
C VAL A 51 5.79 -6.52 6.41
N LEU A 52 5.67 -7.83 6.71
CA LEU A 52 4.35 -8.43 6.98
C LEU A 52 3.64 -7.75 8.15
N MET A 53 4.37 -7.38 9.20
CA MET A 53 3.82 -6.70 10.38
C MET A 53 3.25 -5.31 10.05
N MET A 54 3.67 -4.69 8.95
CA MET A 54 3.13 -3.37 8.56
C MET A 54 1.64 -3.40 8.25
N THR A 55 1.12 -4.50 7.68
CA THR A 55 -0.31 -4.59 7.35
C THR A 55 -1.21 -4.62 8.61
N PRO A 56 -0.98 -5.46 9.64
CA PRO A 56 -1.70 -5.30 10.91
C PRO A 56 -1.39 -3.95 11.58
N GLY A 57 -0.17 -3.42 11.49
CA GLY A 57 0.15 -2.05 11.95
C GLY A 57 -0.74 -0.99 11.32
N LEU A 58 -0.93 -1.06 10.00
CA LEU A 58 -1.86 -0.19 9.28
C LEU A 58 -3.32 -0.38 9.75
N SER A 59 -3.72 -1.63 10.02
CA SER A 59 -5.06 -1.90 10.55
C SER A 59 -5.31 -1.18 11.88
N PHE A 60 -4.35 -1.20 12.81
CA PHE A 60 -4.43 -0.44 14.07
C PHE A 60 -4.39 1.06 13.83
N PHE A 61 -3.49 1.53 12.96
CA PHE A 61 -3.34 2.95 12.63
C PHE A 61 -4.65 3.54 12.09
N TYR A 62 -5.23 2.92 11.06
CA TYR A 62 -6.47 3.38 10.46
C TYR A 62 -7.70 3.11 11.35
N GLY A 63 -7.76 1.92 11.98
CA GLY A 63 -8.85 1.57 12.89
C GLY A 63 -8.96 2.51 14.08
N GLY A 64 -7.83 3.01 14.60
CA GLY A 64 -7.82 4.00 15.66
C GLY A 64 -8.30 5.39 15.22
N MET A 65 -8.16 5.74 13.94
CA MET A 65 -8.48 7.06 13.38
C MET A 65 -9.95 7.24 13.00
N VAL A 66 -10.67 6.16 12.67
CA VAL A 66 -12.09 6.21 12.28
C VAL A 66 -13.00 6.32 13.50
N GLY A 67 -14.29 6.61 13.28
CA GLY A 67 -15.30 6.61 14.33
C GLY A 67 -15.55 5.21 14.90
N ALA A 68 -15.94 5.12 16.18
CA ALA A 68 -16.08 3.87 16.94
C ALA A 68 -17.00 2.81 16.31
N LYS A 69 -17.94 3.21 15.44
CA LYS A 69 -18.86 2.29 14.72
C LYS A 69 -18.24 1.68 13.43
N ASN A 70 -16.96 1.98 13.12
CA ASN A 70 -16.31 1.60 11.87
C ASN A 70 -14.90 1.01 12.07
N VAL A 71 -14.52 0.73 13.31
CA VAL A 71 -13.15 0.27 13.66
C VAL A 71 -12.87 -1.09 13.08
N ILE A 72 -13.74 -2.06 13.34
CA ILE A 72 -13.57 -3.46 12.92
C ILE A 72 -13.60 -3.56 11.39
N SER A 73 -14.57 -2.91 10.74
CA SER A 73 -14.66 -2.90 9.29
C SER A 73 -13.41 -2.30 8.62
N THR A 74 -12.88 -1.21 9.17
CA THR A 74 -11.66 -0.57 8.65
C THR A 74 -10.43 -1.46 8.87
N MET A 75 -10.30 -2.06 10.05
CA MET A 75 -9.22 -3.00 10.35
C MET A 75 -9.27 -4.22 9.43
N LEU A 76 -10.45 -4.81 9.25
CA LEU A 76 -10.64 -5.98 8.39
C LEU A 76 -10.33 -5.69 6.92
N GLN A 77 -10.66 -4.49 6.42
CA GLN A 77 -10.32 -4.09 5.05
C GLN A 77 -8.81 -4.13 4.77
N SER A 78 -7.99 -3.70 5.72
CA SER A 78 -6.52 -3.83 5.59
C SER A 78 -6.06 -5.27 5.82
N PHE A 79 -6.59 -5.95 6.83
CA PHE A 79 -6.17 -7.29 7.22
C PHE A 79 -6.46 -8.35 6.14
N ILE A 80 -7.61 -8.26 5.46
CA ILE A 80 -8.01 -9.23 4.43
C ILE A 80 -7.05 -9.25 3.22
N ALA A 81 -6.31 -8.17 2.98
CA ALA A 81 -5.30 -8.11 1.94
C ALA A 81 -4.21 -9.18 2.11
N MET A 82 -3.85 -9.51 3.36
CA MET A 82 -2.86 -10.56 3.63
C MET A 82 -3.29 -11.92 3.07
N GLY A 83 -4.56 -12.27 3.17
CA GLY A 83 -5.08 -13.51 2.59
C GLY A 83 -5.26 -13.41 1.07
N LEU A 84 -6.03 -12.41 0.64
CA LEU A 84 -6.43 -12.27 -0.77
C LEU A 84 -5.23 -12.10 -1.70
N ILE A 85 -4.37 -11.14 -1.41
CA ILE A 85 -3.22 -10.82 -2.28
C ILE A 85 -2.17 -11.93 -2.22
N SER A 86 -1.94 -12.59 -1.08
CA SER A 86 -1.01 -13.72 -1.00
C SER A 86 -1.40 -14.86 -1.94
N VAL A 87 -2.70 -15.20 -2.01
CA VAL A 87 -3.17 -16.23 -2.93
C VAL A 87 -2.99 -15.80 -4.39
N LEU A 88 -3.41 -14.57 -4.73
CA LEU A 88 -3.26 -14.04 -6.09
C LEU A 88 -1.80 -13.92 -6.51
N TRP A 89 -0.90 -13.59 -5.57
CA TRP A 89 0.54 -13.50 -5.80
C TRP A 89 1.13 -14.84 -6.20
N VAL A 90 0.81 -15.90 -5.45
CA VAL A 90 1.27 -17.27 -5.77
C VAL A 90 0.68 -17.75 -7.10
N VAL A 91 -0.59 -17.47 -7.36
CA VAL A 91 -1.25 -17.94 -8.58
C VAL A 91 -0.62 -17.33 -9.82
N VAL A 92 -0.47 -16.00 -9.87
CA VAL A 92 0.00 -15.33 -11.10
C VAL A 92 0.68 -13.99 -10.84
N GLY A 93 0.49 -13.37 -9.68
CA GLY A 93 0.95 -12.02 -9.42
C GLY A 93 2.47 -11.88 -9.49
N PHE A 94 3.21 -12.84 -8.96
CA PHE A 94 4.66 -12.85 -9.08
C PHE A 94 5.12 -12.92 -10.54
N SER A 95 4.46 -13.73 -11.38
CA SER A 95 4.71 -13.76 -12.83
C SER A 95 4.45 -12.40 -13.49
N LEU A 96 3.35 -11.74 -13.16
CA LEU A 96 3.00 -10.45 -13.75
C LEU A 96 3.98 -9.34 -13.36
N CYS A 97 4.55 -9.41 -12.15
CA CYS A 97 5.54 -8.44 -11.69
C CYS A 97 6.96 -8.75 -12.17
N PHE A 98 7.35 -10.04 -12.16
CA PHE A 98 8.75 -10.46 -12.27
C PHE A 98 8.99 -11.59 -13.27
N GLY A 99 7.98 -12.02 -14.02
CA GLY A 99 8.14 -12.93 -15.15
C GLY A 99 8.85 -12.28 -16.33
N ASP A 100 9.21 -13.07 -17.34
CA ASP A 100 9.87 -12.58 -18.55
C ASP A 100 9.16 -11.35 -19.14
N ASP A 101 9.94 -10.35 -19.51
CA ASP A 101 9.45 -9.04 -19.90
C ASP A 101 8.51 -9.06 -21.12
N ILE A 102 7.41 -8.34 -21.01
CA ILE A 102 6.53 -8.00 -22.14
C ILE A 102 6.51 -6.48 -22.28
N GLY A 103 7.38 -5.98 -23.15
CA GLY A 103 7.42 -4.58 -23.56
C GLY A 103 7.86 -3.58 -22.47
N GLY A 104 8.50 -4.03 -21.40
CA GLY A 104 8.92 -3.20 -20.27
C GLY A 104 7.78 -2.83 -19.31
N VAL A 105 6.58 -3.39 -19.50
CA VAL A 105 5.36 -2.96 -18.78
C VAL A 105 4.82 -4.02 -17.85
N ILE A 106 4.90 -5.30 -18.22
CA ILE A 106 4.33 -6.40 -17.44
C ILE A 106 5.11 -7.68 -17.72
N GLY A 107 5.17 -8.59 -16.73
CA GLY A 107 5.77 -9.91 -16.89
C GLY A 107 4.83 -10.91 -17.55
N ASN A 108 5.39 -11.90 -18.21
CA ASN A 108 4.67 -13.01 -18.78
C ASN A 108 3.97 -13.83 -17.67
N PRO A 109 2.63 -13.97 -17.70
CA PRO A 109 1.88 -14.65 -16.65
C PRO A 109 2.24 -16.14 -16.50
N LEU A 110 2.84 -16.75 -17.49
CA LEU A 110 3.19 -18.18 -17.48
C LEU A 110 4.58 -18.48 -16.92
N THR A 111 5.48 -17.49 -16.78
CA THR A 111 6.86 -17.70 -16.32
C THR A 111 6.92 -18.37 -14.94
N PHE A 112 6.10 -17.89 -13.99
CA PHE A 112 6.04 -18.37 -12.61
C PHE A 112 4.62 -18.75 -12.17
N LEU A 113 3.76 -19.13 -13.11
CA LEU A 113 2.37 -19.51 -12.80
C LEU A 113 2.30 -20.54 -11.68
N MET A 114 1.51 -20.29 -10.63
CA MET A 114 1.41 -21.14 -9.45
C MET A 114 2.77 -21.42 -8.79
N PHE A 115 3.68 -20.42 -8.82
CA PHE A 115 5.07 -20.51 -8.31
C PHE A 115 5.92 -21.62 -8.97
N GLN A 116 5.56 -22.11 -10.15
CA GLN A 116 6.45 -22.97 -10.92
C GLN A 116 7.80 -22.27 -11.11
N HIS A 117 8.90 -22.99 -10.92
CA HIS A 117 10.28 -22.50 -10.98
C HIS A 117 10.70 -21.53 -9.86
N VAL A 118 9.84 -21.23 -8.88
CA VAL A 118 10.17 -20.37 -7.74
C VAL A 118 10.70 -21.21 -6.59
N GLY A 119 11.97 -21.59 -6.69
CA GLY A 119 12.68 -22.43 -5.71
C GLY A 119 13.85 -21.71 -5.04
N SER A 120 14.83 -22.48 -4.61
CA SER A 120 16.02 -21.99 -3.90
C SER A 120 17.17 -21.54 -4.79
N ALA A 121 17.08 -21.73 -6.12
CA ALA A 121 18.08 -21.24 -7.06
C ALA A 121 17.94 -19.72 -7.30
N VAL A 122 19.04 -19.09 -7.70
CA VAL A 122 19.03 -17.77 -8.32
C VAL A 122 18.44 -17.90 -9.71
N TYR A 123 17.60 -16.95 -10.10
CA TYR A 123 16.96 -16.96 -11.41
C TYR A 123 17.57 -15.92 -12.34
N THR A 124 17.84 -16.35 -13.58
CA THR A 124 18.29 -15.46 -14.66
C THR A 124 17.18 -15.34 -15.70
N THR A 125 16.80 -14.12 -16.04
CA THR A 125 15.75 -13.86 -17.05
C THR A 125 16.19 -14.33 -18.44
N SER A 126 15.26 -14.43 -19.37
CA SER A 126 15.53 -14.77 -20.76
C SER A 126 16.51 -13.80 -21.44
N ALA A 127 16.60 -12.56 -20.96
CA ALA A 127 17.57 -11.57 -21.42
C ALA A 127 18.94 -11.66 -20.74
N GLY A 128 19.14 -12.58 -19.82
CA GLY A 128 20.43 -12.81 -19.13
C GLY A 128 20.65 -11.98 -17.86
N ASN A 129 19.63 -11.26 -17.39
CA ASN A 129 19.70 -10.48 -16.16
C ASN A 129 19.35 -11.32 -14.93
N ILE A 130 20.03 -11.10 -13.80
CA ILE A 130 19.68 -11.73 -12.54
C ILE A 130 18.44 -11.06 -11.97
N LEU A 131 17.43 -11.85 -11.62
CA LEU A 131 16.21 -11.39 -10.99
C LEU A 131 16.33 -11.45 -9.47
N GLY A 132 16.03 -10.36 -8.81
CA GLY A 132 15.93 -10.27 -7.35
C GLY A 132 17.29 -10.05 -6.70
N GLY A 133 18.16 -10.99 -6.64
CA GLY A 133 19.49 -10.85 -6.04
C GLY A 133 20.35 -12.06 -6.37
N ALA A 134 21.66 -11.81 -6.55
CA ALA A 134 22.60 -12.86 -6.95
C ALA A 134 22.91 -13.89 -5.84
N THR A 135 22.55 -13.58 -4.59
CA THR A 135 22.96 -14.35 -3.40
C THR A 135 21.81 -14.84 -2.55
N ILE A 136 20.58 -14.69 -3.04
CA ILE A 136 19.36 -15.13 -2.32
C ILE A 136 18.51 -16.05 -3.21
N PRO A 137 17.75 -17.00 -2.60
CA PRO A 137 16.78 -17.83 -3.31
C PRO A 137 15.68 -17.00 -3.96
N LEU A 138 15.27 -17.35 -5.18
CA LEU A 138 14.14 -16.70 -5.85
C LEU A 138 12.85 -16.77 -5.01
N ALA A 139 12.61 -17.87 -4.31
CA ALA A 139 11.47 -18.02 -3.41
C ALA A 139 11.46 -16.97 -2.29
N LEU A 140 12.62 -16.63 -1.72
CA LEU A 140 12.73 -15.61 -0.69
C LEU A 140 12.51 -14.21 -1.26
N PHE A 141 13.04 -13.91 -2.44
CA PHE A 141 12.74 -12.68 -3.17
C PHE A 141 11.23 -12.55 -3.44
N ALA A 142 10.61 -13.61 -3.96
CA ALA A 142 9.18 -13.63 -4.24
C ALA A 142 8.34 -13.40 -2.96
N LEU A 143 8.76 -14.01 -1.83
CA LEU A 143 8.08 -13.86 -0.55
C LEU A 143 8.24 -12.45 0.03
N PHE A 144 9.41 -11.83 -0.13
CA PHE A 144 9.66 -10.44 0.26
C PHE A 144 8.78 -9.47 -0.55
N GLN A 145 8.81 -9.57 -1.86
CA GLN A 145 8.01 -8.74 -2.77
C GLN A 145 6.50 -8.91 -2.59
N MET A 146 6.06 -10.10 -2.19
CA MET A 146 4.65 -10.33 -1.82
C MET A 146 4.16 -9.35 -0.75
N LYS A 147 5.00 -8.99 0.22
CA LYS A 147 4.60 -8.11 1.34
C LYS A 147 4.30 -6.68 0.86
N PHE A 148 5.02 -6.22 -0.17
CA PHE A 148 4.75 -4.94 -0.83
C PHE A 148 3.42 -4.98 -1.61
N ALA A 149 3.16 -6.08 -2.30
CA ALA A 149 1.89 -6.32 -3.00
C ALA A 149 0.69 -6.33 -2.04
N ILE A 150 0.86 -6.85 -0.82
CA ILE A 150 -0.19 -6.91 0.22
C ILE A 150 -0.50 -5.52 0.78
N ILE A 151 0.54 -4.76 1.18
CA ILE A 151 0.33 -3.48 1.86
C ILE A 151 -0.22 -2.41 0.93
N THR A 152 0.17 -2.40 -0.34
CA THR A 152 -0.17 -1.32 -1.28
C THR A 152 -1.68 -1.08 -1.43
N PRO A 153 -2.53 -2.08 -1.77
CA PRO A 153 -3.97 -1.87 -1.83
C PRO A 153 -4.60 -1.62 -0.45
N SER A 154 -3.95 -2.08 0.64
CA SER A 154 -4.44 -1.81 1.99
C SER A 154 -4.38 -0.33 2.36
N LEU A 155 -3.42 0.43 1.83
CA LEU A 155 -3.30 1.87 2.06
C LEU A 155 -4.52 2.65 1.54
N ILE A 156 -5.13 2.19 0.45
CA ILE A 156 -6.26 2.88 -0.20
C ILE A 156 -7.49 2.94 0.72
N THR A 157 -7.66 1.98 1.63
CA THR A 157 -8.83 1.89 2.53
C THR A 157 -9.08 3.14 3.33
N GLY A 158 -8.00 3.81 3.76
CA GLY A 158 -8.10 5.03 4.54
C GLY A 158 -8.89 6.15 3.86
N SER A 159 -8.84 6.22 2.53
CA SER A 159 -9.49 7.29 1.78
C SER A 159 -11.02 7.21 1.78
N PHE A 160 -11.58 6.01 1.70
CA PHE A 160 -13.02 5.80 1.65
C PHE A 160 -13.56 5.02 2.86
N ALA A 161 -12.82 5.03 3.95
CA ALA A 161 -13.27 4.51 5.22
C ALA A 161 -14.67 5.04 5.57
N GLU A 162 -15.43 4.24 6.33
CA GLU A 162 -16.78 4.54 6.85
C GLU A 162 -17.91 4.58 5.80
N ARG A 163 -17.64 4.37 4.49
CA ARG A 163 -18.67 4.42 3.44
C ARG A 163 -18.58 3.38 2.33
N VAL A 164 -17.47 2.63 2.25
CA VAL A 164 -17.27 1.62 1.21
C VAL A 164 -17.92 0.29 1.60
N ARG A 165 -18.51 -0.39 0.62
CA ARG A 165 -19.02 -1.76 0.79
C ARG A 165 -17.86 -2.75 0.79
N PHE A 166 -17.74 -3.56 1.81
CA PHE A 166 -16.63 -4.51 1.99
C PHE A 166 -16.39 -5.43 0.77
N SER A 167 -17.46 -6.04 0.24
CA SER A 167 -17.31 -6.91 -0.94
C SER A 167 -16.89 -6.16 -2.20
N ALA A 168 -17.38 -4.94 -2.43
CA ALA A 168 -16.96 -4.13 -3.57
C ALA A 168 -15.48 -3.72 -3.44
N TYR A 169 -15.04 -3.40 -2.22
CA TYR A 169 -13.64 -3.12 -1.92
C TYR A 169 -12.74 -4.32 -2.22
N MET A 170 -13.14 -5.56 -1.86
CA MET A 170 -12.36 -6.75 -2.21
C MET A 170 -12.16 -6.89 -3.72
N PHE A 171 -13.20 -6.65 -4.52
CA PHE A 171 -13.08 -6.67 -5.99
C PHE A 171 -12.19 -5.53 -6.50
N PHE A 172 -12.26 -4.34 -5.90
CA PHE A 172 -11.36 -3.25 -6.26
C PHE A 172 -9.91 -3.55 -5.89
N MET A 173 -9.65 -4.19 -4.75
CA MET A 173 -8.31 -4.63 -4.35
C MET A 173 -7.70 -5.58 -5.39
N MET A 174 -8.47 -6.57 -5.88
CA MET A 174 -8.03 -7.46 -6.96
C MET A 174 -7.79 -6.68 -8.26
N PHE A 175 -8.69 -5.77 -8.63
CA PHE A 175 -8.53 -4.93 -9.81
C PHE A 175 -7.26 -4.06 -9.73
N PHE A 176 -7.05 -3.35 -8.62
CA PHE A 176 -5.87 -2.55 -8.37
C PHE A 176 -4.59 -3.39 -8.45
N PHE A 177 -4.59 -4.56 -7.84
CA PHE A 177 -3.47 -5.48 -7.86
C PHE A 177 -3.06 -5.86 -9.28
N PHE A 178 -4.01 -6.31 -10.12
CA PHE A 178 -3.69 -6.77 -11.47
C PHE A 178 -3.37 -5.63 -12.43
N PHE A 179 -4.15 -4.55 -12.40
CA PHE A 179 -4.10 -3.51 -13.43
C PHE A 179 -3.29 -2.27 -13.04
N ILE A 180 -2.84 -2.15 -11.78
CA ILE A 180 -2.03 -1.00 -11.34
C ILE A 180 -0.75 -1.48 -10.69
N TYR A 181 -0.86 -2.30 -9.64
CA TYR A 181 0.32 -2.72 -8.89
C TYR A 181 1.28 -3.56 -9.72
N CYS A 182 0.81 -4.64 -10.37
CA CYS A 182 1.68 -5.52 -11.15
C CYS A 182 2.42 -4.80 -12.28
N PRO A 183 1.75 -3.99 -13.14
CA PRO A 183 2.46 -3.23 -14.15
C PRO A 183 3.48 -2.24 -13.58
N LEU A 184 3.12 -1.50 -12.51
CA LEU A 184 4.05 -0.54 -11.91
C LEU A 184 5.25 -1.22 -11.26
N ALA A 185 5.06 -2.36 -10.59
CA ALA A 185 6.14 -3.15 -10.01
C ALA A 185 7.09 -3.68 -11.09
N HIS A 186 6.55 -4.17 -12.21
CA HIS A 186 7.35 -4.63 -13.35
C HIS A 186 8.13 -3.47 -13.96
N MET A 187 7.47 -2.38 -14.32
CA MET A 187 8.13 -1.21 -14.91
C MET A 187 9.27 -0.66 -14.05
N THR A 188 9.14 -0.75 -12.72
CA THR A 188 10.03 -0.09 -11.78
C THR A 188 11.16 -1.00 -11.27
N TRP A 189 10.87 -2.28 -11.00
CA TRP A 189 11.78 -3.18 -10.30
C TRP A 189 12.27 -4.37 -11.12
N HIS A 190 11.62 -4.66 -12.25
CA HIS A 190 12.13 -5.70 -13.15
C HIS A 190 13.37 -5.16 -13.90
N PRO A 191 14.45 -5.96 -14.09
CA PRO A 191 15.66 -5.50 -14.79
C PRO A 191 15.40 -4.93 -16.18
N GLU A 192 14.39 -5.45 -16.89
CA GLU A 192 13.98 -5.03 -18.22
C GLU A 192 12.78 -4.06 -18.19
N GLY A 193 12.36 -3.60 -17.00
CA GLY A 193 11.24 -2.66 -16.83
C GLY A 193 11.49 -1.28 -17.42
N LEU A 194 10.44 -0.62 -17.88
CA LEU A 194 10.50 0.67 -18.58
C LEU A 194 11.21 1.74 -17.73
N PHE A 195 10.81 1.91 -16.48
CA PHE A 195 11.39 2.93 -15.60
C PHE A 195 12.80 2.56 -15.14
N MET A 196 13.06 1.26 -14.93
CA MET A 196 14.41 0.76 -14.64
C MET A 196 15.37 1.12 -15.77
N ARG A 197 14.97 0.89 -17.04
CA ARG A 197 15.78 1.24 -18.23
C ARG A 197 15.98 2.74 -18.40
N TRP A 198 15.11 3.58 -17.87
CA TRP A 198 15.27 5.04 -17.85
C TRP A 198 16.19 5.54 -16.72
N GLY A 199 16.66 4.65 -15.86
CA GLY A 199 17.45 5.01 -14.68
C GLY A 199 16.62 5.68 -13.57
N VAL A 200 15.31 5.47 -13.58
CA VAL A 200 14.43 5.92 -12.48
C VAL A 200 14.66 5.05 -11.28
N VAL A 201 15.05 5.66 -10.17
CA VAL A 201 15.30 4.97 -8.91
C VAL A 201 14.07 5.06 -8.02
N ASP A 202 13.56 3.90 -7.65
CA ASP A 202 12.55 3.73 -6.59
C ASP A 202 13.00 2.58 -5.69
N PHE A 203 13.79 2.91 -4.65
CA PHE A 203 14.48 1.93 -3.83
C PHE A 203 13.56 0.94 -3.14
N ALA A 204 12.43 1.43 -2.61
CA ALA A 204 11.53 0.58 -1.84
C ALA A 204 10.03 0.86 -2.07
N GLY A 205 9.62 1.69 -3.04
CA GLY A 205 8.20 1.82 -3.40
C GLY A 205 7.61 3.22 -3.27
N GLY A 206 8.39 4.26 -3.47
CA GLY A 206 7.86 5.64 -3.57
C GLY A 206 6.84 5.77 -4.70
N ILE A 207 7.11 5.17 -5.86
CA ILE A 207 6.20 5.08 -7.01
C ILE A 207 5.20 3.95 -6.82
N VAL A 208 5.72 2.72 -6.67
CA VAL A 208 4.93 1.47 -6.76
C VAL A 208 3.93 1.35 -5.62
N VAL A 209 4.31 1.78 -4.41
CA VAL A 209 3.48 1.65 -3.22
C VAL A 209 2.77 2.96 -2.87
N HIS A 210 3.53 4.04 -2.65
CA HIS A 210 2.96 5.24 -2.04
C HIS A 210 2.27 6.16 -3.03
N ALA A 211 2.91 6.52 -4.15
CA ALA A 211 2.28 7.36 -5.15
C ALA A 211 1.05 6.66 -5.74
N SER A 212 1.18 5.36 -6.12
CA SER A 212 0.07 4.61 -6.72
C SER A 212 -1.13 4.49 -5.79
N SER A 213 -0.93 4.06 -4.53
CA SER A 213 -2.01 3.94 -3.56
C SER A 213 -2.66 5.28 -3.23
N GLY A 214 -1.85 6.34 -3.06
CA GLY A 214 -2.36 7.68 -2.79
C GLY A 214 -3.19 8.26 -3.94
N ILE A 215 -2.75 8.07 -5.19
CA ILE A 215 -3.48 8.53 -6.38
C ILE A 215 -4.78 7.74 -6.57
N ALA A 216 -4.75 6.40 -6.36
CA ALA A 216 -5.96 5.57 -6.38
C ALA A 216 -6.94 5.97 -5.27
N ALA A 217 -6.42 6.32 -4.10
CA ALA A 217 -7.18 6.85 -2.96
C ALA A 217 -7.88 8.17 -3.31
N LEU A 218 -7.18 9.09 -3.99
CA LEU A 218 -7.75 10.35 -4.49
C LEU A 218 -8.91 10.08 -5.47
N ALA A 219 -8.70 9.21 -6.45
CA ALA A 219 -9.75 8.82 -7.40
C ALA A 219 -10.97 8.22 -6.67
N GLY A 220 -10.74 7.36 -5.67
CA GLY A 220 -11.79 6.75 -4.85
C GLY A 220 -12.54 7.75 -3.97
N ALA A 221 -11.84 8.71 -3.36
CA ALA A 221 -12.46 9.78 -2.59
C ALA A 221 -13.40 10.65 -3.43
N ILE A 222 -12.97 10.99 -4.65
CA ILE A 222 -13.77 11.77 -5.60
C ILE A 222 -14.96 10.94 -6.08
N PHE A 223 -14.74 9.65 -6.44
CA PHE A 223 -15.79 8.77 -6.95
C PHE A 223 -16.91 8.52 -5.93
N LEU A 224 -16.55 8.18 -4.69
CA LEU A 224 -17.53 7.89 -3.63
C LEU A 224 -18.19 9.14 -3.05
N GLY A 225 -17.57 10.30 -3.19
CA GLY A 225 -18.05 11.55 -2.64
C GLY A 225 -18.00 11.61 -1.10
N ARG A 226 -18.57 12.67 -0.52
CA ARG A 226 -18.53 12.91 0.93
C ARG A 226 -19.35 11.91 1.72
N ARG A 227 -18.88 11.58 2.95
CA ARG A 227 -19.64 10.84 3.94
C ARG A 227 -20.93 11.60 4.30
N LYS A 228 -22.04 10.88 4.39
CA LYS A 228 -23.36 11.46 4.68
C LYS A 228 -23.62 11.57 6.19
N ALA A 229 -23.08 10.62 6.95
CA ALA A 229 -23.33 10.48 8.39
C ALA A 229 -22.38 11.29 9.29
N VAL A 230 -21.37 11.98 8.71
CA VAL A 230 -20.40 12.72 9.51
C VAL A 230 -21.00 14.05 9.94
N THR A 231 -21.41 14.13 11.19
CA THR A 231 -21.38 15.40 11.91
C THR A 231 -19.91 15.86 11.96
N ARG A 232 -19.65 17.14 11.80
CA ARG A 232 -18.31 17.79 11.63
C ARG A 232 -17.22 17.40 12.64
N LYS A 233 -17.44 16.48 13.56
CA LYS A 233 -16.51 15.99 14.61
C LYS A 233 -16.70 14.47 14.81
N SER A 234 -16.35 13.67 13.81
CA SER A 234 -16.07 12.26 14.10
C SER A 234 -14.75 12.22 14.87
N GLU A 235 -14.81 11.95 16.17
CA GLU A 235 -13.61 11.78 16.99
C GLU A 235 -12.97 10.42 16.68
N PRO A 236 -11.61 10.34 16.64
CA PRO A 236 -10.90 9.08 16.51
C PRO A 236 -11.33 8.10 17.62
N ALA A 237 -11.63 6.87 17.25
CA ALA A 237 -12.12 5.86 18.18
C ALA A 237 -11.09 5.47 19.25
N ASN A 238 -9.79 5.46 18.89
CA ASN A 238 -8.75 4.99 19.79
C ASN A 238 -7.37 5.55 19.43
N ILE A 239 -6.98 6.67 20.03
CA ILE A 239 -5.65 7.28 19.83
C ILE A 239 -4.49 6.33 20.24
N PRO A 240 -4.55 5.56 21.34
CA PRO A 240 -3.55 4.52 21.62
C PRO A 240 -3.36 3.52 20.49
N PHE A 241 -4.41 3.10 19.78
CA PHE A 241 -4.27 2.24 18.59
C PHE A 241 -3.54 2.94 17.46
N VAL A 242 -3.77 4.23 17.26
CA VAL A 242 -3.03 5.03 16.25
C VAL A 242 -1.54 5.02 16.55
N LEU A 243 -1.16 5.26 17.81
CA LEU A 243 0.24 5.25 18.23
C LEU A 243 0.87 3.87 18.10
N LEU A 244 0.16 2.80 18.52
CA LEU A 244 0.62 1.43 18.35
C LEU A 244 0.83 1.09 16.89
N GLY A 245 -0.16 1.40 16.04
CA GLY A 245 -0.08 1.18 14.59
C GLY A 245 1.07 1.93 13.94
N ALA A 246 1.28 3.20 14.30
CA ALA A 246 2.43 3.98 13.82
C ALA A 246 3.77 3.37 14.25
N ALA A 247 3.89 2.88 15.48
CA ALA A 247 5.09 2.21 15.97
C ALA A 247 5.36 0.89 15.23
N MET A 248 4.31 0.09 14.98
CA MET A 248 4.42 -1.15 14.19
C MET A 248 4.80 -0.85 12.73
N LEU A 249 4.27 0.22 12.14
CA LEU A 249 4.65 0.69 10.81
C LEU A 249 6.12 1.12 10.78
N TRP A 250 6.58 1.90 11.75
CA TRP A 250 7.97 2.33 11.83
C TRP A 250 8.92 1.14 11.94
N LEU A 251 8.65 0.22 12.85
CA LEU A 251 9.44 -1.00 13.00
C LEU A 251 9.46 -1.83 11.70
N GLY A 252 8.30 -2.03 11.08
CA GLY A 252 8.17 -2.75 9.82
C GLY A 252 8.92 -2.08 8.66
N TRP A 253 9.02 -0.74 8.70
CA TRP A 253 9.69 0.03 7.66
C TRP A 253 11.21 -0.16 7.64
N PHE A 254 11.82 -0.62 8.71
CA PHE A 254 13.20 -1.06 8.68
C PHE A 254 13.40 -2.24 7.73
N GLY A 255 12.50 -3.23 7.78
CA GLY A 255 12.48 -4.31 6.80
C GLY A 255 12.09 -3.84 5.40
N PHE A 256 11.13 -2.92 5.30
CA PHE A 256 10.64 -2.39 4.04
C PHE A 256 11.75 -1.68 3.24
N ASN A 257 12.44 -0.74 3.86
CA ASN A 257 13.51 0.02 3.21
C ASN A 257 14.85 -0.74 3.22
N ALA A 258 15.35 -1.15 4.37
CA ALA A 258 16.68 -1.78 4.40
C ALA A 258 16.68 -3.20 3.82
N GLY A 259 15.54 -3.92 3.86
CA GLY A 259 15.38 -5.19 3.14
C GLY A 259 15.43 -5.04 1.61
N SER A 260 15.08 -3.86 1.08
CA SER A 260 15.13 -3.60 -0.37
C SER A 260 16.52 -3.52 -0.96
N SER A 261 17.58 -3.52 -0.13
CA SER A 261 18.96 -3.79 -0.59
C SER A 261 19.13 -5.21 -1.09
N LEU A 262 18.29 -6.15 -0.63
CA LEU A 262 18.37 -7.61 -0.85
C LEU A 262 19.62 -8.28 -0.27
N HIS A 263 20.52 -7.51 0.35
CA HIS A 263 21.80 -7.93 0.91
C HIS A 263 21.98 -7.41 2.34
N ALA A 264 22.77 -8.14 3.15
CA ALA A 264 23.21 -7.70 4.47
C ALA A 264 24.49 -6.86 4.34
N ASP A 265 24.38 -5.68 3.75
CA ASP A 265 25.50 -4.83 3.34
C ASP A 265 25.42 -3.39 3.87
N GLY A 266 26.37 -2.56 3.45
CA GLY A 266 26.42 -1.14 3.82
C GLY A 266 25.22 -0.34 3.30
N GLN A 267 24.59 -0.75 2.19
CA GLN A 267 23.40 -0.10 1.67
C GLN A 267 22.17 -0.38 2.56
N ALA A 268 22.04 -1.62 3.07
CA ALA A 268 21.01 -1.97 4.05
C ALA A 268 21.17 -1.12 5.34
N VAL A 269 22.39 -1.01 5.87
CA VAL A 269 22.66 -0.20 7.07
C VAL A 269 22.34 1.28 6.83
N LYS A 270 22.72 1.81 5.67
CA LYS A 270 22.43 3.20 5.26
C LYS A 270 20.92 3.44 5.16
N ALA A 271 20.19 2.53 4.51
CA ALA A 271 18.74 2.63 4.38
C ALA A 271 18.05 2.55 5.75
N PHE A 272 18.52 1.69 6.65
CA PHE A 272 18.03 1.58 8.01
C PHE A 272 18.19 2.90 8.78
N LEU A 273 19.40 3.49 8.74
CA LEU A 273 19.71 4.77 9.40
C LEU A 273 18.87 5.92 8.83
N ASN A 274 18.78 6.03 7.50
CA ASN A 274 18.02 7.06 6.83
C ASN A 274 16.51 6.95 7.14
N THR A 275 15.98 5.74 7.19
CA THR A 275 14.58 5.46 7.55
C THR A 275 14.26 5.97 8.95
N ASN A 276 15.10 5.64 9.94
CA ASN A 276 14.94 6.11 11.31
C ASN A 276 15.02 7.64 11.40
N THR A 277 16.03 8.22 10.78
CA THR A 277 16.31 9.65 10.83
C THR A 277 15.19 10.47 10.17
N ALA A 278 14.72 10.02 9.00
CA ALA A 278 13.63 10.69 8.28
C ALA A 278 12.32 10.66 9.08
N SER A 279 11.97 9.51 9.67
CA SER A 279 10.76 9.37 10.48
C SER A 279 10.79 10.29 11.70
N ALA A 280 11.90 10.29 12.43
CA ALA A 280 12.09 11.17 13.60
C ALA A 280 12.02 12.65 13.22
N THR A 281 12.70 13.05 12.13
CA THR A 281 12.69 14.44 11.63
C THR A 281 11.26 14.86 11.26
N ALA A 282 10.54 14.04 10.54
CA ALA A 282 9.18 14.33 10.09
C ALA A 282 8.20 14.44 11.26
N MET A 283 8.29 13.53 12.24
CA MET A 283 7.48 13.59 13.46
C MET A 283 7.65 14.94 14.17
N MET A 284 8.90 15.37 14.41
CA MET A 284 9.17 16.62 15.09
C MET A 284 8.76 17.83 14.24
N THR A 285 9.02 17.79 12.94
CA THR A 285 8.62 18.85 12.00
C THR A 285 7.10 19.03 12.00
N TRP A 286 6.33 17.94 11.97
CA TRP A 286 4.87 18.01 11.98
C TRP A 286 4.34 18.67 13.24
N ILE A 287 4.82 18.22 14.42
CA ILE A 287 4.42 18.79 15.71
C ILE A 287 4.77 20.28 15.79
N PHE A 288 6.01 20.64 15.44
CA PHE A 288 6.45 22.03 15.53
C PHE A 288 5.68 22.93 14.56
N PHE A 289 5.43 22.46 13.34
CA PHE A 289 4.67 23.22 12.36
C PHE A 289 3.21 23.41 12.76
N ASP A 290 2.57 22.40 13.36
CA ASP A 290 1.23 22.54 13.94
C ASP A 290 1.22 23.56 15.10
N CYS A 291 2.23 23.55 15.97
CA CYS A 291 2.36 24.52 17.05
C CYS A 291 2.57 25.95 16.53
N LEU A 292 3.38 26.15 15.49
CA LEU A 292 3.56 27.43 14.83
C LEU A 292 2.24 27.98 14.24
N ARG A 293 1.32 27.09 13.87
CA ARG A 293 -0.02 27.43 13.39
C ARG A 293 -1.06 27.60 14.51
N GLY A 294 -0.64 27.63 15.76
CA GLY A 294 -1.49 27.81 16.92
C GLY A 294 -2.26 26.58 17.37
N ARG A 295 -1.89 25.38 16.89
CA ARG A 295 -2.45 24.10 17.36
C ARG A 295 -1.70 23.58 18.58
N LYS A 296 -2.33 22.73 19.37
CA LYS A 296 -1.64 21.99 20.44
C LYS A 296 -0.88 20.80 19.87
N PRO A 297 0.27 20.40 20.46
CA PRO A 297 0.91 19.13 20.15
C PRO A 297 -0.08 18.00 20.32
N SER A 298 -0.13 17.06 19.36
CA SER A 298 -1.08 15.96 19.43
C SER A 298 -0.42 14.62 19.11
N ALA A 299 -0.90 13.55 19.74
CA ALA A 299 -0.49 12.18 19.45
C ALA A 299 -0.78 11.80 17.99
N MET A 300 -1.92 12.25 17.45
CA MET A 300 -2.29 12.08 16.05
C MET A 300 -1.26 12.73 15.13
N GLY A 301 -0.89 14.01 15.39
CA GLY A 301 0.10 14.72 14.60
C GLY A 301 1.48 14.05 14.65
N ALA A 302 1.89 13.53 15.82
CA ALA A 302 3.12 12.76 15.97
C ALA A 302 3.09 11.48 15.11
N ALA A 303 2.02 10.71 15.18
CA ALA A 303 1.86 9.45 14.46
C ALA A 303 1.81 9.66 12.94
N VAL A 304 1.05 10.65 12.46
CA VAL A 304 0.98 11.00 11.02
C VAL A 304 2.32 11.52 10.52
N GLY A 305 2.97 12.43 11.27
CA GLY A 305 4.30 12.95 10.92
C GLY A 305 5.35 11.85 10.80
N CYS A 306 5.37 10.91 11.75
CA CYS A 306 6.22 9.72 11.69
C CYS A 306 6.04 8.96 10.36
N VAL A 307 4.81 8.61 9.99
CA VAL A 307 4.51 7.87 8.75
C VAL A 307 4.88 8.68 7.50
N VAL A 308 4.65 9.99 7.49
CA VAL A 308 5.05 10.85 6.36
C VAL A 308 6.55 10.82 6.13
N GLY A 309 7.37 10.80 7.18
CA GLY A 309 8.83 10.69 7.04
C GLY A 309 9.27 9.34 6.46
N LEU A 310 8.60 8.26 6.86
CA LEU A 310 8.83 6.93 6.33
C LEU A 310 8.51 6.86 4.83
N VAL A 311 7.37 7.42 4.42
CA VAL A 311 6.95 7.53 3.01
C VAL A 311 7.95 8.36 2.20
N ALA A 312 8.32 9.53 2.72
CA ALA A 312 9.17 10.51 2.04
C ALA A 312 10.55 9.94 1.66
N ILE A 313 11.15 9.13 2.55
CA ILE A 313 12.50 8.59 2.35
C ILE A 313 12.51 7.28 1.55
N THR A 314 11.37 6.60 1.45
CA THR A 314 11.26 5.27 0.83
C THR A 314 11.91 5.15 -0.55
N PRO A 315 11.74 6.09 -1.51
CA PRO A 315 12.33 5.93 -2.84
C PRO A 315 13.85 6.14 -2.88
N SER A 316 14.45 6.73 -1.84
CA SER A 316 15.87 7.10 -1.82
C SER A 316 16.67 6.55 -0.64
N ALA A 317 16.06 5.77 0.26
CA ALA A 317 16.63 5.43 1.56
C ALA A 317 18.04 4.84 1.49
N GLY A 318 18.33 3.99 0.48
CA GLY A 318 19.65 3.36 0.27
C GLY A 318 20.68 4.24 -0.45
N TYR A 319 20.26 5.38 -1.01
CA TYR A 319 21.11 6.17 -1.91
C TYR A 319 21.56 7.52 -1.37
N VAL A 320 20.74 8.17 -0.55
CA VAL A 320 21.01 9.53 -0.03
C VAL A 320 21.85 9.50 1.24
N THR A 321 22.50 10.62 1.56
CA THR A 321 23.21 10.82 2.84
C THR A 321 22.22 11.07 3.98
N VAL A 322 22.68 10.93 5.24
CA VAL A 322 21.87 11.21 6.43
C VAL A 322 21.41 12.67 6.45
N GLY A 323 22.27 13.62 6.07
CA GLY A 323 21.90 15.04 5.97
C GLY A 323 20.80 15.27 4.94
N GLN A 324 20.88 14.61 3.78
CA GLN A 324 19.84 14.68 2.75
C GLN A 324 18.54 14.03 3.22
N SER A 325 18.59 12.93 4.00
CA SER A 325 17.38 12.31 4.56
C SER A 325 16.64 13.24 5.51
N ILE A 326 17.36 14.02 6.33
CA ILE A 326 16.78 15.07 7.19
C ILE A 326 16.09 16.14 6.33
N PHE A 327 16.76 16.63 5.29
CA PHE A 327 16.21 17.65 4.40
C PHE A 327 14.95 17.16 3.67
N ILE A 328 15.01 15.96 3.07
CA ILE A 328 13.88 15.33 2.36
C ILE A 328 12.67 15.20 3.30
N ALA A 329 12.88 14.64 4.48
CA ALA A 329 11.82 14.46 5.47
C ALA A 329 11.22 15.79 5.94
N PHE A 330 12.05 16.79 6.20
CA PHE A 330 11.62 18.12 6.61
C PHE A 330 10.73 18.78 5.54
N VAL A 331 11.22 18.87 4.30
CA VAL A 331 10.50 19.55 3.21
C VAL A 331 9.18 18.84 2.89
N ILE A 332 9.23 17.51 2.73
CA ILE A 332 8.02 16.73 2.36
C ILE A 332 6.99 16.78 3.49
N THR A 333 7.42 16.79 4.74
CA THR A 333 6.50 16.93 5.88
C THR A 333 5.72 18.23 5.84
N LEU A 334 6.38 19.35 5.52
CA LEU A 334 5.70 20.65 5.35
C LEU A 334 4.71 20.60 4.20
N ILE A 335 5.10 20.04 3.05
CA ILE A 335 4.23 19.88 1.87
C ILE A 335 3.00 19.03 2.22
N CYS A 336 3.18 17.88 2.86
CA CYS A 336 2.08 16.98 3.26
C CYS A 336 1.15 17.64 4.27
N ASN A 337 1.67 18.34 5.30
CA ASN A 337 0.83 19.04 6.27
C ASN A 337 -0.01 20.14 5.60
N ILE A 338 0.57 20.89 4.64
CA ILE A 338 -0.16 21.87 3.84
C ILE A 338 -1.21 21.18 2.95
N ALA A 339 -0.89 20.05 2.35
CA ALA A 339 -1.83 19.28 1.53
C ALA A 339 -3.03 18.77 2.37
N VAL A 340 -2.79 18.27 3.60
CA VAL A 340 -3.85 17.91 4.56
C VAL A 340 -4.73 19.12 4.88
N TYR A 341 -4.12 20.29 5.12
CA TYR A 341 -4.86 21.52 5.38
C TYR A 341 -5.76 21.92 4.19
N TRP A 342 -5.26 21.86 2.96
CA TRP A 342 -6.05 22.19 1.78
C TRP A 342 -7.16 21.16 1.54
N ARG A 343 -6.83 19.85 1.64
CA ARG A 343 -7.83 18.79 1.53
C ARG A 343 -8.97 19.00 2.53
N SER A 344 -8.68 19.34 3.79
CA SER A 344 -9.70 19.55 4.83
C SER A 344 -10.69 20.69 4.53
N ARG A 345 -10.32 21.61 3.64
CA ARG A 345 -11.14 22.73 3.15
C ARG A 345 -11.77 22.50 1.79
N SER A 346 -11.40 21.43 1.11
CA SER A 346 -11.91 21.06 -0.20
C SER A 346 -13.24 20.29 -0.10
N SER A 347 -13.84 20.00 -1.25
CA SER A 347 -14.98 19.10 -1.35
C SER A 347 -14.61 17.62 -1.32
N ILE A 348 -13.32 17.29 -1.39
CA ILE A 348 -12.83 15.92 -1.43
C ILE A 348 -12.78 15.37 0.00
N ASP A 349 -13.51 14.27 0.25
CA ASP A 349 -13.51 13.55 1.53
C ASP A 349 -12.57 12.34 1.46
N ASP A 350 -11.28 12.60 1.47
CA ASP A 350 -10.25 11.59 1.74
C ASP A 350 -10.20 11.40 3.27
N ALA A 351 -10.84 10.33 3.76
CA ALA A 351 -11.23 10.22 5.17
C ALA A 351 -10.04 10.25 6.13
N LEU A 352 -8.93 9.61 5.77
CA LEU A 352 -7.73 9.52 6.60
C LEU A 352 -6.49 10.14 5.94
N ASP A 353 -6.69 11.08 5.02
CA ASP A 353 -5.63 11.84 4.35
C ASP A 353 -4.60 10.97 3.59
N VAL A 354 -5.06 9.91 2.91
CA VAL A 354 -4.17 8.97 2.19
C VAL A 354 -3.45 9.66 1.03
N PHE A 355 -4.15 10.45 0.21
CA PHE A 355 -3.49 11.18 -0.87
C PHE A 355 -2.54 12.27 -0.34
N PRO A 356 -2.91 13.12 0.63
CA PRO A 356 -2.01 14.10 1.20
C PRO A 356 -0.74 13.52 1.86
N THR A 357 -0.80 12.30 2.39
CA THR A 357 0.34 11.65 3.06
C THR A 357 1.10 10.71 2.14
N HIS A 358 0.46 9.67 1.62
CA HIS A 358 1.13 8.68 0.76
C HIS A 358 1.28 9.18 -0.68
N GLY A 359 0.23 9.73 -1.30
CA GLY A 359 0.31 10.25 -2.67
C GLY A 359 1.31 11.39 -2.80
N THR A 360 1.13 12.44 -2.01
CA THR A 360 2.03 13.61 -2.01
C THR A 360 3.43 13.22 -1.55
N GLY A 361 3.55 12.44 -0.46
CA GLY A 361 4.84 11.99 0.06
C GLY A 361 5.62 11.13 -0.95
N GLY A 362 4.96 10.18 -1.64
CA GLY A 362 5.57 9.34 -2.66
C GLY A 362 5.99 10.12 -3.91
N ILE A 363 5.14 11.03 -4.39
CA ILE A 363 5.43 11.90 -5.55
C ILE A 363 6.66 12.76 -5.28
N PHE A 364 6.65 13.55 -4.20
CA PHE A 364 7.76 14.44 -3.89
C PHE A 364 9.00 13.69 -3.41
N GLY A 365 8.83 12.53 -2.72
CA GLY A 365 9.93 11.63 -2.39
C GLY A 365 10.69 11.17 -3.63
N THR A 366 9.98 10.69 -4.64
CA THR A 366 10.57 10.24 -5.91
C THR A 366 11.22 11.41 -6.67
N LEU A 367 10.61 12.59 -6.70
CA LEU A 367 11.22 13.76 -7.33
C LEU A 367 12.52 14.17 -6.64
N LEU A 368 12.55 14.19 -5.29
CA LEU A 368 13.77 14.48 -4.55
C LEU A 368 14.81 13.35 -4.65
N THR A 369 14.39 12.11 -4.91
CA THR A 369 15.31 11.03 -5.29
C THR A 369 16.06 11.41 -6.56
N GLY A 370 15.38 11.77 -7.62
CA GLY A 370 16.02 12.23 -8.87
C GLY A 370 16.90 13.47 -8.71
N VAL A 371 16.72 14.24 -7.64
CA VAL A 371 17.62 15.36 -7.30
C VAL A 371 18.89 14.89 -6.59
N PHE A 372 18.76 14.03 -5.58
CA PHE A 372 19.82 13.77 -4.59
C PHE A 372 20.62 12.49 -4.78
N ILE A 373 20.20 11.57 -5.66
CA ILE A 373 21.03 10.40 -5.99
C ILE A 373 22.31 10.84 -6.72
N GLN A 374 23.35 10.02 -6.64
CA GLN A 374 24.68 10.36 -7.16
C GLN A 374 24.64 10.68 -8.65
N GLU A 375 23.82 9.97 -9.42
CA GLU A 375 23.61 10.15 -10.86
C GLU A 375 22.48 11.14 -11.17
N GLY A 376 21.92 11.82 -10.16
CA GLY A 376 20.79 12.74 -10.28
C GLY A 376 21.22 14.19 -10.55
N LEU A 377 20.26 15.09 -10.37
CA LEU A 377 20.45 16.53 -10.66
C LEU A 377 21.62 17.15 -9.89
N ILE A 378 21.89 16.66 -8.66
CA ILE A 378 22.99 17.15 -7.82
C ILE A 378 24.39 16.91 -8.44
N ALA A 379 24.50 15.95 -9.38
CA ALA A 379 25.74 15.70 -10.09
C ALA A 379 26.20 16.91 -10.95
N GLY A 380 25.29 17.84 -11.26
CA GLY A 380 25.57 19.01 -12.08
C GLY A 380 25.92 18.69 -13.54
N THR A 381 25.63 17.51 -14.02
CA THR A 381 25.88 17.00 -15.36
C THR A 381 24.61 17.00 -16.21
N TRP A 382 24.77 16.94 -17.54
CA TRP A 382 23.63 16.77 -18.44
C TRP A 382 22.89 15.45 -18.18
N ASP A 383 23.61 14.38 -17.96
CA ASP A 383 23.04 13.06 -17.68
C ASP A 383 22.23 13.07 -16.37
N GLY A 384 22.74 13.74 -15.33
CA GLY A 384 22.02 13.92 -14.07
C GLY A 384 20.73 14.74 -14.24
N PHE A 385 20.73 15.75 -15.11
CA PHE A 385 19.51 16.46 -15.46
C PHE A 385 18.51 15.57 -16.21
N VAL A 386 18.98 14.73 -17.13
CA VAL A 386 18.14 13.78 -17.87
C VAL A 386 17.54 12.73 -16.92
N VAL A 387 18.31 12.18 -15.98
CA VAL A 387 17.81 11.26 -14.95
C VAL A 387 16.71 11.92 -14.10
N PHE A 388 16.88 13.16 -13.69
CA PHE A 388 15.82 13.90 -12.99
C PHE A 388 14.56 14.07 -13.87
N LEU A 389 14.71 14.40 -15.15
CA LEU A 389 13.56 14.50 -16.07
C LEU A 389 12.83 13.17 -16.22
N TYR A 390 13.54 12.03 -16.23
CA TYR A 390 12.90 10.72 -16.25
C TYR A 390 12.12 10.42 -14.96
N HIS A 391 12.61 10.84 -13.78
CA HIS A 391 11.84 10.75 -12.55
C HIS A 391 10.55 11.59 -12.62
N LEU A 392 10.64 12.81 -13.12
CA LEU A 392 9.49 13.68 -13.34
C LEU A 392 8.48 13.06 -14.31
N LEU A 393 8.96 12.56 -15.45
CA LEU A 393 8.12 11.91 -16.46
C LEU A 393 7.45 10.65 -15.92
N ALA A 394 8.18 9.80 -15.18
CA ALA A 394 7.65 8.60 -14.55
C ALA A 394 6.51 8.96 -13.58
N ILE A 395 6.70 9.98 -12.73
CA ILE A 395 5.65 10.44 -11.80
C ILE A 395 4.41 10.95 -12.54
N VAL A 396 4.57 11.72 -13.61
CA VAL A 396 3.44 12.19 -14.43
C VAL A 396 2.69 11.01 -15.05
N MET A 397 3.42 10.06 -15.64
CA MET A 397 2.82 8.84 -16.22
C MET A 397 2.08 8.01 -15.15
N VAL A 398 2.70 7.80 -14.00
CA VAL A 398 2.09 7.06 -12.88
C VAL A 398 0.84 7.77 -12.38
N PHE A 399 0.87 9.10 -12.26
CA PHE A 399 -0.30 9.87 -11.83
C PHE A 399 -1.47 9.68 -12.79
N VAL A 400 -1.25 9.91 -14.07
CA VAL A 400 -2.31 9.80 -15.09
C VAL A 400 -2.81 8.37 -15.19
N TYR A 401 -1.90 7.41 -15.32
CA TYR A 401 -2.23 5.99 -15.43
C TYR A 401 -3.04 5.50 -14.22
N THR A 402 -2.52 5.71 -13.02
CA THR A 402 -3.15 5.22 -11.80
C THR A 402 -4.51 5.87 -11.57
N PHE A 403 -4.64 7.19 -11.79
CA PHE A 403 -5.90 7.88 -11.62
C PHE A 403 -6.97 7.37 -12.59
N VAL A 404 -6.63 7.30 -13.89
CA VAL A 404 -7.58 6.88 -14.94
C VAL A 404 -7.98 5.42 -14.76
N VAL A 405 -7.01 4.52 -14.54
CA VAL A 405 -7.29 3.08 -14.37
C VAL A 405 -8.08 2.84 -13.09
N SER A 406 -7.74 3.51 -11.98
CA SER A 406 -8.53 3.42 -10.74
C SER A 406 -9.96 3.91 -10.93
N TRP A 407 -10.14 5.04 -11.61
CA TRP A 407 -11.47 5.58 -11.90
C TRP A 407 -12.33 4.63 -12.73
N LEU A 408 -11.74 4.01 -13.76
CA LEU A 408 -12.41 2.98 -14.56
C LEU A 408 -12.73 1.75 -13.73
N GLY A 409 -11.82 1.32 -12.86
CA GLY A 409 -12.02 0.21 -11.93
C GLY A 409 -13.18 0.46 -10.97
N TYR A 410 -13.25 1.66 -10.37
CA TYR A 410 -14.38 2.03 -9.50
C TYR A 410 -15.70 2.00 -10.25
N LYS A 411 -15.76 2.57 -11.47
CA LYS A 411 -16.97 2.53 -12.32
C LYS A 411 -17.39 1.10 -12.67
N LEU A 412 -16.44 0.28 -13.11
CA LEU A 412 -16.71 -1.10 -13.50
C LEU A 412 -17.28 -1.91 -12.32
N ILE A 413 -16.68 -1.79 -11.15
CA ILE A 413 -17.11 -2.52 -9.97
C ILE A 413 -18.46 -1.99 -9.48
N ASP A 414 -18.68 -0.68 -9.49
CA ASP A 414 -19.95 -0.06 -9.07
C ASP A 414 -21.14 -0.51 -9.94
N CYS A 415 -20.90 -0.75 -11.25
CA CYS A 415 -21.91 -1.35 -12.14
C CYS A 415 -22.31 -2.78 -11.74
N LEU A 416 -21.39 -3.53 -11.12
CA LEU A 416 -21.62 -4.92 -10.72
C LEU A 416 -22.10 -5.02 -9.26
N ILE A 417 -21.48 -4.24 -8.39
CA ILE A 417 -21.73 -4.19 -6.95
C ILE A 417 -21.58 -2.76 -6.49
N PRO A 418 -22.65 -2.10 -6.02
CA PRO A 418 -22.55 -0.72 -5.56
C PRO A 418 -21.38 -0.54 -4.58
N MET A 419 -20.43 0.34 -4.94
CA MET A 419 -19.23 0.60 -4.15
C MET A 419 -19.58 1.21 -2.79
N ARG A 420 -20.53 2.14 -2.78
CA ARG A 420 -20.98 2.81 -1.56
C ARG A 420 -22.07 2.02 -0.85
N VAL A 421 -22.02 1.96 0.48
CA VAL A 421 -23.12 1.44 1.29
C VAL A 421 -24.33 2.39 1.28
N SER A 422 -25.49 1.93 1.75
CA SER A 422 -26.66 2.80 1.91
C SER A 422 -26.39 3.91 2.94
N ALA A 423 -27.09 5.04 2.82
CA ALA A 423 -26.98 6.12 3.80
C ALA A 423 -27.35 5.64 5.22
N PHE A 424 -28.25 4.68 5.31
CA PHE A 424 -28.62 4.05 6.57
C PHE A 424 -27.48 3.21 7.16
N SER A 425 -26.84 2.34 6.36
CA SER A 425 -25.67 1.55 6.80
C SER A 425 -24.51 2.44 7.24
N GLU A 426 -24.32 3.59 6.55
CA GLU A 426 -23.31 4.58 6.91
C GLU A 426 -23.64 5.24 8.28
N LYS A 427 -24.92 5.53 8.56
CA LYS A 427 -25.40 6.08 9.85
C LYS A 427 -25.21 5.09 11.00
N VAL A 428 -25.60 3.83 10.81
CA VAL A 428 -25.52 2.77 11.82
C VAL A 428 -24.05 2.38 12.08
N GLY A 429 -23.19 2.44 11.07
CA GLY A 429 -21.81 2.03 11.14
C GLY A 429 -21.54 0.74 10.38
N LEU A 430 -20.31 0.62 9.86
CA LEU A 430 -19.94 -0.51 8.99
C LEU A 430 -19.63 -1.78 9.77
N ASP A 431 -19.20 -1.69 11.04
CA ASP A 431 -18.92 -2.86 11.88
C ASP A 431 -20.17 -3.72 12.00
N PHE A 432 -21.29 -3.12 12.38
CA PHE A 432 -22.55 -3.84 12.48
C PHE A 432 -23.15 -4.14 11.08
N SER A 433 -23.28 -3.13 10.23
CA SER A 433 -24.05 -3.27 8.96
C SER A 433 -23.38 -4.17 7.92
N GLN A 434 -22.06 -4.43 8.02
CA GLN A 434 -21.33 -5.27 7.08
C GLN A 434 -20.86 -6.60 7.72
N HIS A 435 -20.63 -6.65 9.04
CA HIS A 435 -19.96 -7.76 9.73
C HIS A 435 -20.74 -8.32 10.90
N ASP A 436 -21.80 -7.62 11.37
CA ASP A 436 -22.55 -7.99 12.59
C ASP A 436 -21.66 -8.03 13.85
N GLU A 437 -20.71 -7.08 13.91
CA GLU A 437 -19.71 -6.95 14.96
C GLU A 437 -19.74 -5.55 15.58
N HIS A 438 -19.26 -5.43 16.83
CA HIS A 438 -19.23 -4.18 17.58
C HIS A 438 -17.86 -3.96 18.24
N TYR A 439 -17.33 -2.74 18.10
CA TYR A 439 -16.12 -2.32 18.79
C TYR A 439 -16.45 -1.71 20.15
N GLY A 440 -16.01 -2.37 21.24
CA GLY A 440 -16.16 -1.86 22.61
C GLY A 440 -17.61 -1.64 23.04
N LEU A 441 -17.86 -0.51 23.71
CA LEU A 441 -19.19 -0.08 24.16
C LEU A 441 -19.96 0.76 23.14
N ALA A 442 -19.53 0.80 21.89
CA ALA A 442 -20.24 1.50 20.83
C ALA A 442 -21.51 0.73 20.44
N HIS A 443 -22.47 0.67 21.37
CA HIS A 443 -23.76 0.07 21.11
C HIS A 443 -24.55 0.93 20.11
N ILE A 444 -25.20 0.26 19.16
CA ILE A 444 -26.30 0.87 18.40
C ILE A 444 -27.40 1.12 19.41
N GLY A 445 -27.92 2.35 19.46
CA GLY A 445 -29.07 2.62 20.31
C GLY A 445 -30.26 1.73 19.89
N GLU A 446 -31.07 1.27 20.86
CA GLU A 446 -32.23 0.41 20.60
C GLU A 446 -33.13 0.95 19.48
N ARG A 447 -33.26 2.26 19.38
CA ARG A 447 -34.01 2.93 18.32
C ARG A 447 -33.36 2.78 16.94
N GLU A 448 -32.04 2.91 16.85
CA GLU A 448 -31.28 2.73 15.58
C GLU A 448 -31.32 1.25 15.16
N LEU A 449 -31.31 0.33 16.11
CA LEU A 449 -31.41 -1.12 15.85
C LEU A 449 -32.83 -1.46 15.32
N ALA A 450 -33.88 -0.94 15.95
CA ALA A 450 -35.25 -1.14 15.49
C ALA A 450 -35.48 -0.58 14.08
N GLU A 451 -34.99 0.63 13.81
CA GLU A 451 -35.03 1.24 12.46
C GLU A 451 -34.26 0.39 11.42
N TYR A 452 -33.15 -0.26 11.83
CA TYR A 452 -32.39 -1.16 10.95
C TYR A 452 -33.16 -2.44 10.63
N GLU A 453 -33.75 -3.08 11.65
CA GLU A 453 -34.55 -4.30 11.47
C GLU A 453 -35.79 -4.03 10.56
N GLU A 454 -36.46 -2.89 10.73
CA GLU A 454 -37.59 -2.50 9.89
C GLU A 454 -37.17 -2.30 8.44
N HIS A 455 -36.08 -1.57 8.20
CA HIS A 455 -35.51 -1.36 6.87
C HIS A 455 -35.12 -2.68 6.17
N ILE A 456 -34.54 -3.63 6.90
CA ILE A 456 -34.21 -4.96 6.37
C ILE A 456 -35.49 -5.73 6.02
N LYS A 457 -36.52 -5.70 6.87
CA LYS A 457 -37.82 -6.33 6.62
C LYS A 457 -38.51 -5.76 5.38
N GLU A 458 -38.50 -4.45 5.21
CA GLU A 458 -39.07 -3.79 4.01
C GLU A 458 -38.30 -4.19 2.74
N LYS A 459 -36.98 -4.21 2.80
CA LYS A 459 -36.16 -4.61 1.66
C LYS A 459 -36.37 -6.08 1.27
N MET A 460 -36.52 -6.98 2.22
CA MET A 460 -36.82 -8.39 1.97
C MET A 460 -38.22 -8.59 1.35
N LYS A 461 -39.19 -7.73 1.71
CA LYS A 461 -40.52 -7.73 1.10
C LYS A 461 -40.52 -7.23 -0.35
N MET A 462 -39.60 -6.32 -0.72
CA MET A 462 -39.49 -5.82 -2.10
C MET A 462 -38.70 -6.76 -3.03
N GLU A 463 -37.89 -7.68 -2.47
CA GLU A 463 -37.10 -8.66 -3.21
C GLU A 463 -37.80 -10.05 -3.30
N SER A 464 -38.95 -10.24 -2.65
CA SER A 464 -39.81 -11.45 -2.71
C SER A 464 -40.87 -11.30 -3.79
#